data_d50286a88e4ad982cd19ee6c8d0e792b
#
_entry.id   d50286a88e4ad982cd19ee6c8d0e792b
#
_cell.length_a   1.000
_cell.length_b   1.000
_cell.length_c   1.000
_cell.angle_alpha   90.00
_cell.angle_beta   90.00
_cell.angle_gamma   90.00
#
_symmetry.space_group_name_H-M   'P 1'
#
loop_
_entity.id
_entity.type
_entity.pdbx_description
1 polymer ?
#
loop_
_entity_poly.entity_id
_entity_poly.type
_entity_poly.pdbx_seq_one_letter_code
_entity_poly.pdbx_strand_id
1 'polypeptide(L)'
;KEKIYAYLPTDEYIDSVKDYEAAGASVMLLNTAGSVPSLLEMASISDSEAPFLFFLQAKDDAKDTAESLKNAFGCGNICGAVLTFTEDAMDTSMTIKQSLKAAGISVDTFESSVDWKDFKLNSDGLIPVIVQDYKTNEVLMLAYMNEEAFNNTLATGRMTYFSRSRQAQWVKGETSGHFQYVKSLKIDCDNDTLLATVKQIGAACHTGNRSCSTTPHFKGNHKKAKK
;
A
#
# COMPACT_ATOMS: atom_id res chain seq x y z
N LYS A 1 -20.66 -6.90 16.56
CA LYS A 1 -20.27 -6.26 17.82
C LYS A 1 -19.34 -5.10 17.50
N GLU A 2 -19.63 -3.92 18.02
CA GLU A 2 -18.72 -2.78 17.94
C GLU A 2 -17.49 -3.07 18.81
N LYS A 3 -16.30 -2.66 18.32
CA LYS A 3 -15.06 -2.79 19.09
C LYS A 3 -14.81 -1.50 19.87
N ILE A 4 -14.46 -1.62 21.13
CA ILE A 4 -14.06 -0.51 21.98
C ILE A 4 -12.53 -0.50 22.02
N TYR A 5 -11.95 0.62 21.62
CA TYR A 5 -10.51 0.85 21.65
C TYR A 5 -10.16 1.73 22.84
N ALA A 6 -9.31 1.23 23.73
CA ALA A 6 -8.77 2.01 24.84
C ALA A 6 -7.39 2.55 24.47
N TYR A 7 -7.18 3.86 24.59
CA TYR A 7 -5.87 4.49 24.38
C TYR A 7 -5.11 4.53 25.69
N LEU A 8 -3.90 3.97 25.70
CA LEU A 8 -3.01 3.91 26.85
C LEU A 8 -1.84 4.89 26.61
N PRO A 9 -1.74 5.99 27.39
CA PRO A 9 -0.58 6.87 27.34
C PRO A 9 0.67 6.17 27.88
N THR A 10 1.84 6.61 27.46
CA THR A 10 3.14 5.95 27.65
C THR A 10 3.53 5.69 29.12
N ASP A 11 3.01 6.49 30.03
CA ASP A 11 3.53 6.57 31.41
C ASP A 11 2.72 5.73 32.40
N GLU A 12 1.49 5.29 32.06
CA GLU A 12 0.53 4.71 32.99
C GLU A 12 -0.06 3.35 32.52
N TYR A 13 0.32 2.85 31.36
CA TYR A 13 -0.43 1.74 30.75
C TYR A 13 -0.26 0.39 31.47
N ILE A 14 0.88 0.14 32.07
CA ILE A 14 1.16 -1.15 32.72
C ILE A 14 0.18 -1.42 33.85
N ASP A 15 -0.09 -0.41 34.67
CA ASP A 15 -0.98 -0.54 35.83
C ASP A 15 -2.47 -0.48 35.43
N SER A 16 -2.78 0.15 34.30
CA SER A 16 -4.16 0.41 33.87
C SER A 16 -4.75 -0.68 32.95
N VAL A 17 -3.94 -1.62 32.42
CA VAL A 17 -4.38 -2.63 31.45
C VAL A 17 -5.59 -3.42 31.96
N LYS A 18 -5.54 -3.94 33.19
CA LYS A 18 -6.63 -4.73 33.76
C LYS A 18 -7.89 -3.94 34.03
N ASP A 19 -7.78 -2.65 34.33
CA ASP A 19 -8.90 -1.77 34.52
C ASP A 19 -9.65 -1.51 33.22
N TYR A 20 -8.91 -1.30 32.14
CA TYR A 20 -9.51 -1.14 30.81
C TYR A 20 -10.12 -2.45 30.28
N GLU A 21 -9.53 -3.60 30.57
CA GLU A 21 -10.12 -4.91 30.26
C GLU A 21 -11.44 -5.10 31.02
N ALA A 22 -11.44 -4.84 32.31
CA ALA A 22 -12.64 -4.92 33.14
C ALA A 22 -13.74 -3.94 32.69
N ALA A 23 -13.36 -2.78 32.15
CA ALA A 23 -14.26 -1.81 31.54
C ALA A 23 -14.76 -2.22 30.13
N GLY A 24 -14.29 -3.34 29.59
CA GLY A 24 -14.76 -3.91 28.31
C GLY A 24 -13.99 -3.45 27.07
N ALA A 25 -12.74 -3.01 27.22
CA ALA A 25 -11.88 -2.74 26.08
C ALA A 25 -11.68 -3.99 25.22
N SER A 26 -11.87 -3.84 23.91
CA SER A 26 -11.72 -4.93 22.93
C SER A 26 -10.35 -4.95 22.28
N VAL A 27 -9.67 -3.81 22.23
CA VAL A 27 -8.32 -3.60 21.69
C VAL A 27 -7.70 -2.45 22.47
N MET A 28 -6.45 -2.58 22.85
CA MET A 28 -5.69 -1.53 23.49
C MET A 28 -4.73 -0.86 22.52
N LEU A 29 -4.70 0.46 22.53
CA LEU A 29 -3.80 1.27 21.70
C LEU A 29 -2.65 1.76 22.58
N LEU A 30 -1.47 1.18 22.40
CA LEU A 30 -0.28 1.48 23.17
C LEU A 30 0.55 2.56 22.49
N ASN A 31 0.68 3.71 23.12
CA ASN A 31 1.59 4.75 22.63
C ASN A 31 2.99 4.54 23.20
N THR A 32 3.89 4.04 22.39
CA THR A 32 5.27 3.75 22.81
C THR A 32 6.23 4.91 22.59
N ALA A 33 5.72 6.11 22.31
CA ALA A 33 6.53 7.28 21.96
C ALA A 33 7.58 7.00 20.85
N GLY A 34 7.23 6.10 19.92
CA GLY A 34 8.11 5.72 18.80
C GLY A 34 9.16 4.65 19.11
N SER A 35 9.18 4.09 20.32
CA SER A 35 10.07 2.98 20.69
C SER A 35 9.31 1.66 20.82
N VAL A 36 10.01 0.55 20.68
CA VAL A 36 9.46 -0.77 21.00
C VAL A 36 9.40 -0.91 22.53
N PRO A 37 8.30 -1.46 23.09
CA PRO A 37 8.18 -1.67 24.53
C PRO A 37 9.37 -2.42 25.13
N SER A 38 9.72 -2.10 26.39
CA SER A 38 10.74 -2.83 27.13
C SER A 38 10.31 -4.27 27.44
N LEU A 39 11.23 -5.14 27.81
CA LEU A 39 10.92 -6.54 28.17
C LEU A 39 9.91 -6.65 29.31
N LEU A 40 9.92 -5.72 30.27
CA LEU A 40 8.97 -5.72 31.38
C LEU A 40 7.56 -5.31 30.92
N GLU A 41 7.48 -4.32 30.05
CA GLU A 41 6.25 -3.91 29.40
C GLU A 41 5.68 -5.02 28.54
N MET A 42 6.54 -5.72 27.80
CA MET A 42 6.17 -6.89 27.00
C MET A 42 5.62 -8.04 27.84
N ALA A 43 6.18 -8.32 29.01
CA ALA A 43 5.65 -9.34 29.92
C ALA A 43 4.24 -8.98 30.42
N SER A 44 4.02 -7.70 30.77
CA SER A 44 2.71 -7.21 31.21
C SER A 44 1.67 -7.27 30.09
N ILE A 45 2.06 -6.97 28.85
CA ILE A 45 1.23 -7.11 27.67
C ILE A 45 0.86 -8.58 27.39
N SER A 46 1.75 -9.52 27.67
CA SER A 46 1.52 -10.96 27.44
C SER A 46 0.44 -11.55 28.34
N ASP A 47 0.20 -10.97 29.51
CA ASP A 47 -0.80 -11.43 30.48
C ASP A 47 -2.20 -10.85 30.24
N SER A 48 -2.35 -9.95 29.26
CA SER A 48 -3.62 -9.35 28.90
C SER A 48 -4.45 -10.26 27.99
N GLU A 49 -5.77 -10.31 28.20
CA GLU A 49 -6.70 -11.00 27.28
C GLU A 49 -7.03 -10.15 26.04
N ALA A 50 -6.99 -8.84 26.16
CA ALA A 50 -7.25 -7.94 25.04
C ALA A 50 -5.99 -7.75 24.18
N PRO A 51 -6.11 -7.82 22.84
CA PRO A 51 -4.97 -7.60 21.95
C PRO A 51 -4.54 -6.14 21.91
N PHE A 52 -3.26 -5.92 21.65
CA PHE A 52 -2.66 -4.60 21.54
C PHE A 52 -2.36 -4.20 20.10
N LEU A 53 -2.58 -2.93 19.81
CA LEU A 53 -1.97 -2.19 18.71
C LEU A 53 -0.97 -1.21 19.32
N PHE A 54 0.20 -1.09 18.74
CA PHE A 54 1.16 -0.08 19.20
C PHE A 54 1.49 0.92 18.08
N PHE A 55 1.86 2.13 18.50
CA PHE A 55 2.30 3.18 17.59
C PHE A 55 3.82 3.14 17.52
N LEU A 56 4.34 3.11 16.31
CA LEU A 56 5.77 3.15 16.03
C LEU A 56 6.06 4.19 14.98
N GLN A 57 7.01 5.05 15.24
CA GLN A 57 7.55 5.91 14.18
C GLN A 57 8.47 5.06 13.28
N ALA A 58 8.15 5.02 12.00
CA ALA A 58 8.99 4.34 11.03
C ALA A 58 10.35 5.04 10.97
N LYS A 59 11.42 4.23 11.00
CA LYS A 59 12.78 4.70 10.82
C LYS A 59 13.05 4.96 9.34
N ASP A 60 14.10 5.70 9.04
CA ASP A 60 14.51 5.99 7.67
C ASP A 60 14.86 4.71 6.90
N ASP A 61 15.45 3.70 7.58
CA ASP A 61 15.63 2.37 7.00
C ASP A 61 14.41 1.47 7.27
N ALA A 62 13.82 0.98 6.19
CA ALA A 62 12.69 0.05 6.23
C ALA A 62 13.01 -1.28 6.94
N LYS A 63 14.27 -1.73 6.87
CA LYS A 63 14.72 -2.97 7.55
C LYS A 63 14.74 -2.79 9.05
N ASP A 64 15.23 -1.66 9.54
CA ASP A 64 15.25 -1.36 10.98
C ASP A 64 13.84 -1.27 11.56
N THR A 65 12.92 -0.67 10.79
CA THR A 65 11.50 -0.63 11.14
C THR A 65 10.90 -2.04 11.17
N ALA A 66 11.19 -2.86 10.15
CA ALA A 66 10.70 -4.23 10.07
C ALA A 66 11.24 -5.12 11.23
N GLU A 67 12.49 -4.94 11.62
CA GLU A 67 13.08 -5.66 12.76
C GLU A 67 12.43 -5.26 14.07
N SER A 68 12.18 -3.96 14.28
CA SER A 68 11.45 -3.46 15.45
C SER A 68 10.04 -4.06 15.54
N LEU A 69 9.33 -4.11 14.40
CA LEU A 69 8.00 -4.73 14.31
C LEU A 69 8.04 -6.24 14.56
N LYS A 70 9.03 -6.94 14.00
CA LYS A 70 9.21 -8.38 14.21
C LYS A 70 9.39 -8.71 15.69
N ASN A 71 10.23 -7.95 16.38
CA ASN A 71 10.45 -8.12 17.80
C ASN A 71 9.18 -7.90 18.61
N ALA A 72 8.40 -6.85 18.27
CA ALA A 72 7.13 -6.57 18.92
C ALA A 72 6.08 -7.65 18.66
N PHE A 73 5.93 -8.12 17.41
CA PHE A 73 5.00 -9.22 17.08
C PHE A 73 5.39 -10.58 17.65
N GLY A 74 6.60 -10.73 18.14
CA GLY A 74 7.03 -11.89 18.93
C GLY A 74 6.40 -11.96 20.32
N CYS A 75 5.78 -10.86 20.78
CA CYS A 75 5.04 -10.81 22.05
C CYS A 75 3.60 -11.25 21.79
N GLY A 76 3.14 -12.27 22.52
CA GLY A 76 1.96 -13.07 22.20
C GLY A 76 0.62 -12.34 22.05
N ASN A 77 0.51 -11.08 22.43
CA ASN A 77 -0.79 -10.35 22.44
C ASN A 77 -0.81 -9.09 21.56
N ILE A 78 0.19 -8.88 20.71
CA ILE A 78 0.23 -7.78 19.77
C ILE A 78 -0.45 -8.20 18.47
N CYS A 79 -1.56 -7.55 18.11
CA CYS A 79 -2.33 -7.87 16.91
C CYS A 79 -2.02 -6.95 15.72
N GLY A 80 -1.19 -5.92 15.90
CA GLY A 80 -0.81 -5.00 14.84
C GLY A 80 -0.03 -3.79 15.31
N ALA A 81 0.33 -2.95 14.36
CA ALA A 81 1.00 -1.69 14.61
C ALA A 81 0.42 -0.56 13.75
N VAL A 82 0.44 0.65 14.28
CA VAL A 82 0.17 1.88 13.55
C VAL A 82 1.51 2.57 13.31
N LEU A 83 1.91 2.68 12.04
CA LEU A 83 3.15 3.33 11.68
C LEU A 83 2.89 4.80 11.35
N THR A 84 3.69 5.68 11.93
CA THR A 84 3.80 7.07 11.51
C THR A 84 5.05 7.23 10.68
N PHE A 85 4.96 8.01 9.60
CA PHE A 85 6.06 8.22 8.67
C PHE A 85 6.41 9.70 8.62
N THR A 86 7.69 10.02 8.48
CA THR A 86 8.12 11.31 7.96
C THR A 86 7.74 11.43 6.48
N GLU A 87 7.69 12.64 5.93
CA GLU A 87 7.36 12.82 4.50
C GLU A 87 8.29 12.02 3.59
N ASP A 88 9.57 11.93 3.92
CA ASP A 88 10.59 11.22 3.14
C ASP A 88 10.47 9.69 3.26
N ALA A 89 9.90 9.18 4.35
CA ALA A 89 9.79 7.75 4.63
C ALA A 89 8.46 7.12 4.21
N MET A 90 7.48 7.89 3.72
CA MET A 90 6.14 7.36 3.36
C MET A 90 6.18 6.24 2.30
N ASP A 91 7.25 6.17 1.53
CA ASP A 91 7.43 5.21 0.44
C ASP A 91 7.92 3.84 0.90
N THR A 92 8.34 3.73 2.15
CA THR A 92 8.95 2.50 2.67
C THR A 92 7.94 1.45 3.14
N SER A 93 6.65 1.79 3.20
CA SER A 93 5.61 0.92 3.78
C SER A 93 5.53 -0.47 3.14
N MET A 94 5.64 -0.57 1.81
CA MET A 94 5.63 -1.87 1.12
C MET A 94 6.93 -2.63 1.35
N THR A 95 8.08 -1.95 1.38
CA THR A 95 9.39 -2.54 1.69
C THR A 95 9.41 -3.12 3.11
N ILE A 96 8.79 -2.42 4.07
CA ILE A 96 8.61 -2.92 5.45
C ILE A 96 7.77 -4.20 5.42
N LYS A 97 6.64 -4.21 4.71
CA LYS A 97 5.79 -5.41 4.60
C LYS A 97 6.52 -6.59 3.99
N GLN A 98 7.29 -6.37 2.93
CA GLN A 98 8.09 -7.44 2.32
C GLN A 98 9.16 -7.99 3.25
N SER A 99 9.82 -7.11 4.02
CA SER A 99 10.80 -7.53 5.04
C SER A 99 10.13 -8.34 6.16
N LEU A 100 8.95 -7.96 6.61
CA LEU A 100 8.16 -8.72 7.59
C LEU A 100 7.75 -10.08 7.05
N LYS A 101 7.30 -10.16 5.80
CA LYS A 101 6.96 -11.42 5.15
C LYS A 101 8.15 -12.34 5.01
N ALA A 102 9.32 -11.82 4.61
CA ALA A 102 10.57 -12.57 4.56
C ALA A 102 10.99 -13.10 5.94
N ALA A 103 10.58 -12.42 7.02
CA ALA A 103 10.78 -12.85 8.39
C ALA A 103 9.69 -13.83 8.91
N GLY A 104 8.76 -14.28 8.06
CA GLY A 104 7.70 -15.24 8.39
C GLY A 104 6.45 -14.61 9.02
N ILE A 105 6.33 -13.28 9.04
CA ILE A 105 5.15 -12.59 9.55
C ILE A 105 4.13 -12.45 8.43
N SER A 106 2.89 -12.88 8.69
CA SER A 106 1.79 -12.78 7.72
C SER A 106 1.37 -11.31 7.54
N VAL A 107 1.64 -10.77 6.37
CA VAL A 107 1.23 -9.42 5.95
C VAL A 107 0.82 -9.42 4.49
N ASP A 108 -0.12 -8.56 4.14
CA ASP A 108 -0.55 -8.41 2.75
C ASP A 108 0.52 -7.68 1.94
N THR A 109 1.03 -8.37 0.92
CA THR A 109 1.94 -7.82 -0.09
C THR A 109 1.35 -8.01 -1.48
N PHE A 110 1.86 -7.27 -2.47
CA PHE A 110 1.51 -7.54 -3.86
C PHE A 110 2.36 -8.69 -4.38
N GLU A 111 1.70 -9.71 -4.92
CA GLU A 111 2.32 -10.86 -5.55
C GLU A 111 1.68 -11.09 -6.89
N SER A 112 2.50 -11.43 -7.86
CA SER A 112 1.99 -11.90 -9.14
C SER A 112 1.67 -13.38 -9.07
N SER A 113 0.51 -13.77 -9.58
CA SER A 113 0.15 -15.16 -9.83
C SER A 113 0.65 -15.66 -11.21
N VAL A 114 1.32 -14.80 -11.98
CA VAL A 114 1.80 -15.05 -13.34
C VAL A 114 3.25 -14.62 -13.41
N ASP A 115 4.09 -15.46 -14.00
CA ASP A 115 5.50 -15.11 -14.27
C ASP A 115 5.59 -14.14 -15.44
N TRP A 116 6.61 -13.27 -15.43
CA TRP A 116 6.84 -12.32 -16.52
C TRP A 116 6.94 -12.99 -17.90
N LYS A 117 7.56 -14.16 -17.96
CA LYS A 117 7.72 -14.95 -19.19
C LYS A 117 6.40 -15.42 -19.85
N ASP A 118 5.31 -15.42 -19.07
CA ASP A 118 3.99 -15.88 -19.53
C ASP A 118 3.18 -14.74 -20.19
N PHE A 119 3.69 -13.49 -20.11
CA PHE A 119 3.09 -12.36 -20.82
C PHE A 119 3.45 -12.38 -22.31
N LYS A 120 2.48 -12.06 -23.14
CA LYS A 120 2.69 -11.81 -24.56
C LYS A 120 3.08 -10.35 -24.77
N LEU A 121 4.37 -10.12 -24.86
CA LEU A 121 4.94 -8.78 -25.03
C LEU A 121 4.82 -8.32 -26.49
N ASN A 122 4.75 -7.02 -26.69
CA ASN A 122 4.84 -6.43 -28.02
C ASN A 122 6.28 -6.56 -28.62
N SER A 123 6.47 -6.07 -29.84
CA SER A 123 7.78 -6.11 -30.53
C SER A 123 8.93 -5.44 -29.77
N ASP A 124 8.61 -4.53 -28.85
CA ASP A 124 9.58 -3.79 -28.05
C ASP A 124 9.87 -4.48 -26.71
N GLY A 125 9.30 -5.66 -26.45
CA GLY A 125 9.42 -6.37 -25.17
C GLY A 125 8.63 -5.74 -24.03
N LEU A 126 7.56 -5.02 -24.36
CA LEU A 126 6.74 -4.29 -23.40
C LEU A 126 5.31 -4.82 -23.35
N ILE A 127 4.67 -4.71 -22.20
CA ILE A 127 3.22 -4.93 -22.03
C ILE A 127 2.50 -3.60 -21.88
N PRO A 128 1.39 -3.37 -22.59
CA PRO A 128 0.54 -2.21 -22.37
C PRO A 128 -0.22 -2.35 -21.05
N VAL A 129 -0.42 -1.22 -20.37
CA VAL A 129 -1.14 -1.13 -19.11
C VAL A 129 -2.22 -0.08 -19.22
N ILE A 130 -3.48 -0.48 -19.14
CA ILE A 130 -4.62 0.41 -18.97
C ILE A 130 -4.72 0.75 -17.49
N VAL A 131 -4.77 2.04 -17.17
CA VAL A 131 -4.83 2.51 -15.78
C VAL A 131 -6.19 3.12 -15.51
N GLN A 132 -6.86 2.64 -14.46
CA GLN A 132 -8.22 2.97 -14.09
C GLN A 132 -8.28 3.43 -12.63
N ASP A 133 -9.06 4.46 -12.33
CA ASP A 133 -9.34 4.87 -10.95
C ASP A 133 -10.19 3.81 -10.24
N TYR A 134 -9.79 3.41 -9.02
CA TYR A 134 -10.43 2.33 -8.28
C TYR A 134 -11.82 2.65 -7.74
N LYS A 135 -12.17 3.93 -7.60
CA LYS A 135 -13.48 4.37 -7.11
C LYS A 135 -14.48 4.65 -8.23
N THR A 136 -14.00 5.33 -9.27
CA THR A 136 -14.86 5.84 -10.34
C THR A 136 -14.90 4.95 -11.57
N ASN A 137 -13.95 4.02 -11.69
CA ASN A 137 -13.69 3.22 -12.89
C ASN A 137 -13.36 4.07 -14.13
N GLU A 138 -13.00 5.35 -13.94
CA GLU A 138 -12.53 6.20 -15.02
C GLU A 138 -11.17 5.70 -15.53
N VAL A 139 -11.03 5.56 -16.85
CA VAL A 139 -9.73 5.28 -17.46
C VAL A 139 -8.88 6.54 -17.41
N LEU A 140 -7.75 6.45 -16.73
CA LEU A 140 -6.86 7.58 -16.47
C LEU A 140 -5.82 7.76 -17.57
N MET A 141 -5.19 6.66 -18.00
CA MET A 141 -4.15 6.67 -19.00
C MET A 141 -3.85 5.26 -19.52
N LEU A 142 -3.08 5.19 -20.59
CA LEU A 142 -2.40 3.99 -21.07
C LEU A 142 -0.90 4.24 -21.02
N ALA A 143 -0.14 3.27 -20.51
CA ALA A 143 1.31 3.28 -20.46
C ALA A 143 1.87 1.90 -20.79
N TYR A 144 3.18 1.71 -20.66
CA TYR A 144 3.86 0.46 -20.93
C TYR A 144 4.77 0.08 -19.77
N MET A 145 4.96 -1.21 -19.58
CA MET A 145 5.92 -1.77 -18.63
C MET A 145 6.86 -2.74 -19.33
N ASN A 146 8.12 -2.74 -18.92
CA ASN A 146 9.04 -3.86 -19.05
C ASN A 146 9.03 -4.66 -17.74
N GLU A 147 9.80 -5.75 -17.69
CA GLU A 147 9.87 -6.62 -16.50
C GLU A 147 10.27 -5.87 -15.23
N GLU A 148 11.26 -5.00 -15.34
CA GLU A 148 11.75 -4.23 -14.19
C GLU A 148 10.69 -3.25 -13.66
N ALA A 149 9.94 -2.55 -14.54
CA ALA A 149 8.86 -1.66 -14.15
C ALA A 149 7.69 -2.44 -13.48
N PHE A 150 7.38 -3.64 -13.97
CA PHE A 150 6.40 -4.53 -13.37
C PHE A 150 6.83 -4.96 -11.96
N ASN A 151 8.06 -5.45 -11.81
CA ASN A 151 8.61 -5.88 -10.54
C ASN A 151 8.69 -4.72 -9.54
N ASN A 152 9.12 -3.54 -9.95
CA ASN A 152 9.14 -2.34 -9.11
C ASN A 152 7.73 -1.92 -8.68
N THR A 153 6.72 -2.08 -9.53
CA THR A 153 5.32 -1.83 -9.17
C THR A 153 4.85 -2.77 -8.07
N LEU A 154 5.14 -4.06 -8.16
CA LEU A 154 4.81 -5.04 -7.12
C LEU A 154 5.60 -4.77 -5.83
N ALA A 155 6.88 -4.44 -5.95
CA ALA A 155 7.76 -4.20 -4.81
C ALA A 155 7.36 -2.97 -4.00
N THR A 156 6.89 -1.91 -4.66
CA THR A 156 6.64 -0.61 -4.02
C THR A 156 5.15 -0.30 -3.80
N GLY A 157 4.27 -0.99 -4.53
CA GLY A 157 2.84 -0.63 -4.59
C GLY A 157 2.55 0.66 -5.34
N ARG A 158 3.54 1.22 -6.04
CA ARG A 158 3.44 2.42 -6.87
C ARG A 158 3.60 2.06 -8.33
N MET A 159 2.76 2.66 -9.18
CA MET A 159 2.87 2.43 -10.61
C MET A 159 4.19 2.94 -11.15
N THR A 160 4.98 2.01 -11.64
CA THR A 160 6.23 2.26 -12.37
C THR A 160 6.03 1.85 -13.83
N TYR A 161 6.49 2.67 -14.75
CA TYR A 161 6.31 2.49 -16.18
C TYR A 161 7.63 2.55 -16.92
N PHE A 162 7.63 2.07 -18.15
CA PHE A 162 8.72 2.24 -19.10
C PHE A 162 8.35 3.28 -20.17
N SER A 163 9.16 4.31 -20.27
CA SER A 163 9.00 5.36 -21.28
C SER A 163 9.67 4.95 -22.59
N ARG A 164 8.88 4.71 -23.64
CA ARG A 164 9.39 4.35 -24.97
C ARG A 164 10.26 5.44 -25.59
N SER A 165 9.89 6.71 -25.38
CA SER A 165 10.64 7.84 -25.94
C SER A 165 11.96 8.12 -25.22
N ARG A 166 12.00 7.91 -23.90
CA ARG A 166 13.19 8.14 -23.09
C ARG A 166 14.04 6.88 -22.88
N GLN A 167 13.50 5.71 -23.26
CA GLN A 167 14.11 4.40 -23.01
C GLN A 167 14.54 4.23 -21.54
N ALA A 168 13.67 4.65 -20.63
CA ALA A 168 13.94 4.64 -19.19
C ALA A 168 12.67 4.37 -18.39
N GLN A 169 12.86 3.83 -17.20
CA GLN A 169 11.79 3.70 -16.22
C GLN A 169 11.42 5.04 -15.59
N TRP A 170 10.22 5.14 -15.09
CA TRP A 170 9.77 6.25 -14.29
C TRP A 170 8.64 5.85 -13.34
N VAL A 171 8.73 6.28 -12.09
CA VAL A 171 7.67 6.12 -11.10
C VAL A 171 6.66 7.25 -11.31
N LYS A 172 5.38 6.87 -11.46
CA LYS A 172 4.33 7.86 -11.65
C LYS A 172 4.18 8.73 -10.41
N GLY A 173 4.41 10.02 -10.59
CA GLY A 173 4.30 11.02 -9.51
C GLY A 173 5.61 11.37 -8.84
N GLU A 174 6.73 10.74 -9.15
CA GLU A 174 8.04 10.99 -8.54
C GLU A 174 8.44 12.47 -8.57
N THR A 175 8.20 13.15 -9.68
CA THR A 175 8.53 14.58 -9.83
C THR A 175 7.35 15.50 -9.48
N SER A 176 6.11 15.06 -9.70
CA SER A 176 4.91 15.91 -9.61
C SER A 176 4.11 15.74 -8.32
N GLY A 177 4.40 14.75 -7.50
CA GLY A 177 3.57 14.34 -6.37
C GLY A 177 2.27 13.63 -6.78
N HIS A 178 1.99 13.48 -8.08
CA HIS A 178 0.76 12.87 -8.58
C HIS A 178 0.89 11.35 -8.70
N PHE A 179 1.07 10.70 -7.55
CA PHE A 179 1.29 9.26 -7.45
C PHE A 179 0.08 8.42 -7.86
N GLN A 180 0.36 7.19 -8.24
CA GLN A 180 -0.63 6.13 -8.48
C GLN A 180 -0.32 4.94 -7.58
N TYR A 181 -1.15 4.73 -6.55
CA TYR A 181 -1.03 3.59 -5.65
C TYR A 181 -1.87 2.44 -6.15
N VAL A 182 -1.25 1.29 -6.34
CA VAL A 182 -1.89 0.08 -6.83
C VAL A 182 -2.96 -0.42 -5.87
N LYS A 183 -4.12 -0.76 -6.41
CA LYS A 183 -5.20 -1.48 -5.71
C LYS A 183 -5.36 -2.88 -6.25
N SER A 184 -5.25 -3.07 -7.56
CA SER A 184 -5.18 -4.38 -8.19
C SER A 184 -4.48 -4.31 -9.54
N LEU A 185 -3.89 -5.43 -9.95
CA LEU A 185 -3.43 -5.68 -11.31
C LEU A 185 -4.18 -6.91 -11.83
N LYS A 186 -4.70 -6.82 -13.03
CA LYS A 186 -5.36 -7.92 -13.74
C LYS A 186 -4.73 -8.05 -15.10
N ILE A 187 -4.59 -9.28 -15.56
CA ILE A 187 -4.20 -9.58 -16.92
C ILE A 187 -5.44 -9.95 -17.73
N ASP A 188 -5.44 -9.67 -19.01
CA ASP A 188 -6.52 -10.10 -19.90
C ASP A 188 -6.43 -11.59 -20.28
N CYS A 189 -7.37 -12.06 -21.10
CA CYS A 189 -7.55 -13.49 -21.34
C CYS A 189 -6.45 -14.14 -22.21
N ASP A 190 -5.67 -13.37 -22.94
CA ASP A 190 -4.59 -13.85 -23.79
C ASP A 190 -3.19 -13.33 -23.40
N ASN A 191 -3.11 -12.71 -22.22
CA ASN A 191 -1.89 -12.29 -21.54
C ASN A 191 -1.09 -11.18 -22.26
N ASP A 192 -1.75 -10.31 -23.02
CA ASP A 192 -1.09 -9.25 -23.78
C ASP A 192 -1.35 -7.83 -23.25
N THR A 193 -2.26 -7.68 -22.26
CA THR A 193 -2.63 -6.37 -21.71
C THR A 193 -2.88 -6.45 -20.19
N LEU A 194 -2.37 -5.47 -19.44
CA LEU A 194 -2.65 -5.30 -18.02
C LEU A 194 -3.72 -4.24 -17.79
N LEU A 195 -4.63 -4.51 -16.86
CA LEU A 195 -5.52 -3.51 -16.26
C LEU A 195 -5.07 -3.26 -14.82
N ALA A 196 -4.59 -2.05 -14.56
CA ALA A 196 -4.25 -1.57 -13.24
C ALA A 196 -5.38 -0.72 -12.67
N THR A 197 -5.94 -1.09 -11.51
CA THR A 197 -6.80 -0.17 -10.75
C THR A 197 -5.96 0.52 -9.68
N VAL A 198 -6.03 1.85 -9.61
CA VAL A 198 -5.16 2.66 -8.76
C VAL A 198 -5.93 3.71 -7.97
N LYS A 199 -5.37 4.10 -6.82
CA LYS A 199 -5.72 5.37 -6.17
C LYS A 199 -4.85 6.47 -6.80
N GLN A 200 -5.44 7.30 -7.65
CA GLN A 200 -4.76 8.45 -8.24
C GLN A 200 -4.73 9.62 -7.27
N ILE A 201 -3.54 10.16 -7.03
CA ILE A 201 -3.35 11.45 -6.35
C ILE A 201 -3.19 12.54 -7.41
N GLY A 202 -3.97 13.60 -7.32
CA GLY A 202 -3.92 14.70 -8.30
C GLY A 202 -4.25 14.27 -9.73
N ALA A 203 -3.58 14.87 -10.71
CA ALA A 203 -3.80 14.67 -12.14
C ALA A 203 -3.00 13.46 -12.67
N ALA A 204 -3.62 12.61 -13.48
CA ALA A 204 -2.88 11.58 -14.20
C ALA A 204 -2.12 12.16 -15.41
N CYS A 205 -2.71 13.13 -16.09
CA CYS A 205 -2.12 13.77 -17.27
C CYS A 205 -1.10 14.84 -16.90
N HIS A 206 -0.03 14.96 -17.71
CA HIS A 206 0.99 16.01 -17.58
C HIS A 206 0.43 17.42 -17.87
N THR A 207 -0.74 17.52 -18.52
CA THR A 207 -1.43 18.78 -18.78
C THR A 207 -2.29 19.27 -17.60
N GLY A 208 -2.27 18.54 -16.47
CA GLY A 208 -3.08 18.86 -15.29
C GLY A 208 -4.49 18.24 -15.30
N ASN A 209 -4.88 17.54 -16.36
CA ASN A 209 -6.17 16.85 -16.41
C ASN A 209 -6.15 15.55 -15.60
N ARG A 210 -7.30 15.18 -15.02
CA ARG A 210 -7.43 13.93 -14.26
C ARG A 210 -7.15 12.70 -15.14
N SER A 211 -7.64 12.69 -16.37
CA SER A 211 -7.41 11.64 -17.36
C SER A 211 -6.62 12.17 -18.56
N CYS A 212 -5.85 11.29 -19.21
CA CYS A 212 -5.22 11.59 -20.50
C CYS A 212 -6.22 11.54 -21.67
N SER A 213 -7.37 10.89 -21.48
CA SER A 213 -8.40 10.70 -22.53
C SER A 213 -9.52 11.71 -22.36
N THR A 214 -9.22 13.00 -22.59
CA THR A 214 -10.19 14.10 -22.35
C THR A 214 -10.84 14.66 -23.61
N THR A 215 -10.26 14.42 -24.80
CA THR A 215 -10.74 15.01 -26.04
C THR A 215 -11.62 14.02 -26.81
N PRO A 216 -12.93 14.26 -26.94
CA PRO A 216 -13.80 13.41 -27.74
C PRO A 216 -13.50 13.59 -29.24
N HIS A 217 -13.02 12.54 -29.92
CA HIS A 217 -12.83 12.55 -31.39
C HIS A 217 -14.12 12.29 -32.15
N PHE A 218 -15.04 11.53 -31.55
CA PHE A 218 -16.33 11.22 -32.17
C PHE A 218 -17.47 11.55 -31.21
N LYS A 219 -18.45 12.33 -31.70
CA LYS A 219 -19.73 12.48 -31.03
C LYS A 219 -20.75 11.67 -31.81
N GLY A 220 -21.20 10.56 -31.25
CA GLY A 220 -22.32 9.82 -31.81
C GLY A 220 -23.55 10.75 -31.87
N ASN A 221 -24.18 10.87 -33.03
CA ASN A 221 -25.49 11.54 -33.18
C ASN A 221 -26.58 10.65 -32.58
N HIS A 222 -26.67 10.65 -31.26
CA HIS A 222 -27.86 10.07 -30.61
C HIS A 222 -29.04 11.02 -30.87
N LYS A 223 -29.79 10.73 -31.92
CA LYS A 223 -31.14 11.29 -32.04
C LYS A 223 -31.88 10.87 -30.77
N LYS A 224 -32.22 11.87 -29.92
CA LYS A 224 -33.15 11.61 -28.80
C LYS A 224 -34.41 11.03 -29.40
N ALA A 225 -34.72 9.79 -29.10
CA ALA A 225 -36.03 9.22 -29.39
C ALA A 225 -37.06 10.14 -28.72
N LYS A 226 -37.84 10.84 -29.50
CA LYS A 226 -39.02 11.59 -28.99
C LYS A 226 -39.96 10.53 -28.38
N LYS A 227 -40.21 10.66 -27.08
CA LYS A 227 -41.33 10.01 -26.43
C LYS A 227 -42.62 10.62 -26.91
#